data_ed901d64e812c24f3014a820872cbaf7
#
_entry.id   ed901d64e812c24f3014a820872cbaf7
#
_cell.length_a   1.000
_cell.length_b   1.000
_cell.length_c   1.000
_cell.angle_alpha   90.00
_cell.angle_beta   90.00
_cell.angle_gamma   90.00
#
_symmetry.space_group_name_H-M   'P 1'
#
loop_
_entity.id
_entity.type
_entity.pdbx_description
1 polymer ?
#
loop_
_entity_poly.entity_id
_entity_poly.type
_entity_poly.pdbx_seq_one_letter_code
_entity_poly.pdbx_strand_id
1 'polypeptide(L)'
;MAKNKYYAVRKGRIPGIYRTWSECQKQVTGYPGAVFKGFVTEEEAQSFLHPGQSAKAKETHISHTAYPYAYVDGSYFQGGYGFGGFLKLSDEEEVVLQGSGDHPDLAKMHNVAGELLGCIKAVKEAEKRKIAELSIFYDYQGIESWVTGDWAAKQAGTQKYRDFMNGTSVKLHFIKVKGHTGVEGNERADSLAKEAVSEKISFNQLVIE
;
A
#
# COMPACT_ATOMS: atom_id res chain seq x y z
N MET A 1 18.34 -4.68 13.82
CA MET A 1 17.58 -3.41 13.98
C MET A 1 18.45 -2.27 13.50
N ALA A 2 18.00 -1.46 12.54
CA ALA A 2 18.76 -0.29 12.08
C ALA A 2 18.84 0.73 13.22
N LYS A 3 20.04 1.23 13.52
CA LYS A 3 20.29 2.18 14.58
C LYS A 3 19.88 3.57 14.10
N ASN A 4 19.06 4.29 14.88
CA ASN A 4 18.69 5.67 14.54
C ASN A 4 19.94 6.54 14.41
N LYS A 5 20.02 7.31 13.30
CA LYS A 5 21.13 8.22 13.01
C LYS A 5 20.76 9.69 13.20
N TYR A 6 19.45 9.99 13.25
CA TYR A 6 18.92 11.34 13.36
C TYR A 6 17.83 11.39 14.44
N TYR A 7 17.75 12.47 15.17
CA TYR A 7 16.76 12.72 16.22
C TYR A 7 16.13 14.09 15.98
N ALA A 8 14.83 14.13 15.67
CA ALA A 8 14.12 15.38 15.47
C ALA A 8 13.36 15.78 16.73
N VAL A 9 13.51 17.04 17.14
CA VAL A 9 12.81 17.67 18.24
C VAL A 9 11.86 18.72 17.66
N ARG A 10 10.56 18.42 17.64
CA ARG A 10 9.53 19.35 17.18
C ARG A 10 9.13 20.33 18.30
N LYS A 11 9.14 19.89 19.56
CA LYS A 11 8.87 20.68 20.73
C LYS A 11 9.90 20.33 21.81
N GLY A 12 10.70 21.31 22.21
CA GLY A 12 11.79 21.20 23.16
C GLY A 12 12.43 22.56 23.37
N ARG A 13 13.58 22.63 24.06
CA ARG A 13 14.31 23.90 24.28
C ARG A 13 14.72 24.54 22.97
N ILE A 14 15.31 23.75 22.07
CA ILE A 14 15.64 24.17 20.70
C ILE A 14 15.08 23.11 19.74
N PRO A 15 14.02 23.41 18.96
CA PRO A 15 13.57 22.52 17.88
C PRO A 15 14.62 22.38 16.80
N GLY A 16 14.78 21.14 16.26
CA GLY A 16 15.79 20.89 15.23
C GLY A 16 16.11 19.41 15.06
N ILE A 17 17.05 19.10 14.16
CA ILE A 17 17.56 17.75 13.94
C ILE A 17 18.93 17.60 14.60
N TYR A 18 19.11 16.52 15.33
CA TYR A 18 20.32 16.19 16.05
C TYR A 18 20.85 14.84 15.57
N ARG A 19 22.16 14.72 15.44
CA ARG A 19 22.80 13.49 14.96
C ARG A 19 23.13 12.49 16.06
N THR A 20 23.02 12.91 17.31
CA THR A 20 23.24 12.05 18.47
C THR A 20 22.09 12.13 19.46
N TRP A 21 21.83 11.01 20.15
CA TRP A 21 20.84 11.00 21.23
C TRP A 21 21.20 11.99 22.36
N SER A 22 22.47 12.12 22.69
CA SER A 22 22.94 13.03 23.74
C SER A 22 22.59 14.50 23.47
N GLU A 23 22.69 14.94 22.23
CA GLU A 23 22.30 16.31 21.81
C GLU A 23 20.77 16.47 21.88
N CYS A 24 20.00 15.53 21.36
CA CYS A 24 18.55 15.52 21.42
C CYS A 24 18.06 15.54 22.88
N GLN A 25 18.65 14.72 23.73
CA GLN A 25 18.30 14.59 25.14
C GLN A 25 18.42 15.93 25.91
N LYS A 26 19.43 16.74 25.61
CA LYS A 26 19.60 18.08 26.22
C LYS A 26 18.43 19.01 25.90
N GLN A 27 17.74 18.78 24.77
CA GLN A 27 16.63 19.64 24.33
C GLN A 27 15.29 19.20 24.93
N VAL A 28 15.15 17.95 25.31
CA VAL A 28 13.85 17.37 25.69
C VAL A 28 13.76 17.02 27.20
N THR A 29 14.88 16.71 27.86
CA THR A 29 14.88 16.36 29.29
C THR A 29 14.42 17.52 30.13
N GLY A 30 13.35 17.30 30.94
CA GLY A 30 12.76 18.30 31.78
C GLY A 30 12.00 19.41 31.07
N TYR A 31 11.74 19.27 29.75
CA TYR A 31 10.90 20.22 29.01
C TYR A 31 9.44 19.72 28.96
N PRO A 32 8.47 20.45 29.55
CA PRO A 32 7.07 20.02 29.61
C PRO A 32 6.46 19.89 28.21
N GLY A 33 5.91 18.70 27.92
CA GLY A 33 5.27 18.43 26.63
C GLY A 33 6.25 18.35 25.44
N ALA A 34 7.50 17.93 25.66
CA ALA A 34 8.48 17.68 24.61
C ALA A 34 7.95 16.68 23.57
N VAL A 35 8.17 16.96 22.29
CA VAL A 35 7.79 16.11 21.16
C VAL A 35 9.02 15.86 20.31
N PHE A 36 9.49 14.61 20.30
CA PHE A 36 10.70 14.20 19.58
C PHE A 36 10.60 12.75 19.11
N LYS A 37 11.39 12.39 18.11
CA LYS A 37 11.45 11.02 17.58
C LYS A 37 12.81 10.76 16.90
N GLY A 38 13.28 9.49 16.95
CA GLY A 38 14.48 9.04 16.26
C GLY A 38 14.15 8.47 14.87
N PHE A 39 15.05 8.70 13.90
CA PHE A 39 14.89 8.33 12.50
C PHE A 39 16.18 7.71 11.94
N VAL A 40 16.05 6.95 10.87
CA VAL A 40 17.18 6.34 10.16
C VAL A 40 17.75 7.32 9.13
N THR A 41 16.90 8.15 8.51
CA THR A 41 17.28 9.14 7.50
C THR A 41 17.00 10.57 7.96
N GLU A 42 17.73 11.53 7.37
CA GLU A 42 17.55 12.97 7.67
C GLU A 42 16.23 13.50 7.10
N GLU A 43 15.79 12.96 5.97
CA GLU A 43 14.54 13.32 5.31
C GLU A 43 13.32 13.00 6.18
N GLU A 44 13.33 11.82 6.83
CA GLU A 44 12.28 11.43 7.79
C GLU A 44 12.25 12.39 8.99
N ALA A 45 13.43 12.80 9.47
CA ALA A 45 13.56 13.74 10.57
C ALA A 45 13.05 15.14 10.19
N GLN A 46 13.33 15.62 8.98
CA GLN A 46 12.83 16.88 8.43
C GLN A 46 11.30 16.88 8.31
N SER A 47 10.73 15.81 7.77
CA SER A 47 9.28 15.64 7.65
C SER A 47 8.57 15.69 9.00
N PHE A 48 9.18 15.13 10.04
CA PHE A 48 8.65 15.20 11.39
C PHE A 48 8.66 16.62 11.99
N LEU A 49 9.67 17.45 11.68
CA LEU A 49 9.76 18.82 12.17
C LEU A 49 8.68 19.73 11.57
N HIS A 50 8.34 19.56 10.32
CA HIS A 50 7.47 20.45 9.55
C HIS A 50 6.21 19.74 9.02
N PRO A 51 5.26 19.33 9.88
CA PRO A 51 4.08 18.57 9.46
C PRO A 51 3.11 19.33 8.54
N GLY A 52 3.34 20.62 8.31
CA GLY A 52 2.56 21.47 7.38
C GLY A 52 3.33 21.96 6.16
N GLN A 53 4.65 21.74 6.05
CA GLN A 53 5.47 22.04 4.89
C GLN A 53 5.91 20.78 4.14
N SER A 54 5.52 19.62 4.62
CA SER A 54 5.73 18.32 3.98
C SER A 54 4.80 18.07 2.78
N ALA A 55 4.12 19.09 2.29
CA ALA A 55 3.33 19.02 1.06
C ALA A 55 4.17 19.17 -0.21
N LYS A 56 5.50 19.09 -0.09
CA LYS A 56 6.42 18.62 -1.10
C LYS A 56 7.32 17.57 -0.44
N ALA A 57 6.70 16.53 0.18
CA ALA A 57 7.31 15.24 0.07
C ALA A 57 7.72 15.16 -1.40
N LYS A 58 9.02 14.98 -1.66
CA LYS A 58 9.40 14.32 -2.90
C LYS A 58 8.39 13.17 -2.99
N GLU A 59 7.37 13.31 -3.86
CA GLU A 59 6.96 12.18 -4.63
C GLU A 59 8.28 11.47 -4.85
N THR A 60 8.48 10.31 -4.33
CA THR A 60 9.16 9.32 -5.12
C THR A 60 8.30 9.35 -6.37
N HIS A 61 8.66 10.26 -7.28
CA HIS A 61 8.28 10.17 -8.65
C HIS A 61 8.79 8.79 -9.00
N ILE A 62 7.93 7.80 -8.83
CA ILE A 62 7.93 6.67 -9.68
C ILE A 62 7.74 7.35 -11.01
N SER A 63 8.89 7.64 -11.65
CA SER A 63 8.99 8.38 -12.89
C SER A 63 7.94 7.77 -13.78
N HIS A 64 6.90 8.53 -14.07
CA HIS A 64 5.75 8.23 -14.89
C HIS A 64 5.73 6.78 -15.34
N THR A 65 5.14 5.91 -14.51
CA THR A 65 4.85 4.56 -14.96
C THR A 65 3.94 4.76 -16.15
N ALA A 66 4.44 4.40 -17.33
CA ALA A 66 3.65 4.56 -18.53
C ALA A 66 2.32 3.82 -18.30
N TYR A 67 1.20 4.46 -18.66
CA TYR A 67 -0.10 3.81 -18.59
C TYR A 67 -0.09 2.49 -19.40
N PRO A 68 -0.87 1.49 -19.00
CA PRO A 68 -1.80 1.47 -17.84
C PRO A 68 -1.15 1.01 -16.53
N TYR A 69 -1.69 1.49 -15.43
CA TYR A 69 -1.29 1.03 -14.11
C TYR A 69 -2.48 0.92 -13.13
N ALA A 70 -2.36 0.08 -12.12
CA ALA A 70 -3.34 -0.07 -11.05
C ALA A 70 -2.69 0.12 -9.66
N TYR A 71 -3.43 0.73 -8.73
CA TYR A 71 -3.18 0.61 -7.30
C TYR A 71 -4.22 -0.30 -6.70
N VAL A 72 -3.82 -1.15 -5.77
CA VAL A 72 -4.71 -2.08 -5.08
C VAL A 72 -4.37 -2.15 -3.60
N ASP A 73 -5.39 -2.35 -2.77
CA ASP A 73 -5.25 -2.56 -1.33
C ASP A 73 -6.39 -3.44 -0.82
N GLY A 74 -6.19 -4.05 0.35
CA GLY A 74 -7.14 -4.91 1.02
C GLY A 74 -7.53 -4.40 2.40
N SER A 75 -8.79 -4.59 2.77
CA SER A 75 -9.31 -4.27 4.10
C SER A 75 -10.06 -5.45 4.70
N TYR A 76 -10.14 -5.49 6.03
CA TYR A 76 -10.89 -6.49 6.77
C TYR A 76 -11.63 -5.86 7.94
N PHE A 77 -12.93 -6.15 8.05
CA PHE A 77 -13.76 -5.63 9.11
C PHE A 77 -14.90 -6.60 9.43
N GLN A 78 -15.11 -6.89 10.71
CA GLN A 78 -16.24 -7.70 11.24
C GLN A 78 -16.50 -9.02 10.49
N GLY A 79 -15.45 -9.75 10.15
CA GLY A 79 -15.55 -11.04 9.46
C GLY A 79 -15.59 -10.96 7.94
N GLY A 80 -15.75 -9.76 7.36
CA GLY A 80 -15.70 -9.52 5.93
C GLY A 80 -14.34 -8.98 5.47
N TYR A 81 -14.00 -9.27 4.23
CA TYR A 81 -12.86 -8.70 3.53
C TYR A 81 -13.34 -7.80 2.39
N GLY A 82 -12.56 -6.76 2.08
CA GLY A 82 -12.83 -5.87 0.97
C GLY A 82 -11.57 -5.59 0.18
N PHE A 83 -11.71 -5.32 -1.10
CA PHE A 83 -10.66 -4.78 -1.94
C PHE A 83 -11.04 -3.41 -2.47
N GLY A 84 -10.05 -2.57 -2.60
CA GLY A 84 -10.15 -1.25 -3.19
C GLY A 84 -8.97 -0.96 -4.09
N GLY A 85 -9.20 -0.13 -5.08
CA GLY A 85 -8.16 0.29 -6.00
C GLY A 85 -8.71 1.00 -7.21
N PHE A 86 -7.84 1.27 -8.15
CA PHE A 86 -8.22 1.83 -9.44
C PHE A 86 -7.22 1.42 -10.52
N LEU A 87 -7.73 1.30 -11.73
CA LEU A 87 -6.94 1.08 -12.95
C LEU A 87 -6.92 2.39 -13.74
N LYS A 88 -5.76 2.99 -13.88
CA LYS A 88 -5.53 4.21 -14.65
C LYS A 88 -5.10 3.83 -16.07
N LEU A 89 -5.85 4.27 -17.05
CA LEU A 89 -5.65 3.95 -18.47
C LEU A 89 -5.00 5.12 -19.23
N SER A 90 -5.33 6.35 -18.82
CA SER A 90 -4.76 7.60 -19.33
C SER A 90 -4.95 8.70 -18.27
N ASP A 91 -4.57 9.92 -18.58
CA ASP A 91 -4.84 11.07 -17.68
C ASP A 91 -6.34 11.29 -17.45
N GLU A 92 -7.17 10.93 -18.43
CA GLU A 92 -8.61 11.20 -18.43
C GLU A 92 -9.44 9.94 -18.11
N GLU A 93 -8.90 8.73 -18.28
CA GLU A 93 -9.64 7.48 -18.15
C GLU A 93 -9.15 6.65 -16.97
N GLU A 94 -10.09 6.32 -16.08
CA GLU A 94 -9.86 5.52 -14.90
C GLU A 94 -11.05 4.60 -14.60
N VAL A 95 -10.75 3.43 -14.04
CA VAL A 95 -11.75 2.45 -13.58
C VAL A 95 -11.54 2.20 -12.09
N VAL A 96 -12.56 2.47 -11.27
CA VAL A 96 -12.55 2.13 -9.85
C VAL A 96 -12.74 0.62 -9.69
N LEU A 97 -11.96 0.02 -8.82
CA LEU A 97 -11.95 -1.40 -8.49
C LEU A 97 -12.36 -1.55 -7.03
N GLN A 98 -13.57 -2.01 -6.77
CA GLN A 98 -14.08 -2.22 -5.42
C GLN A 98 -14.90 -3.50 -5.33
N GLY A 99 -14.92 -4.09 -4.13
CA GLY A 99 -15.79 -5.18 -3.79
C GLY A 99 -15.50 -5.76 -2.43
N SER A 100 -16.47 -6.46 -1.86
CA SER A 100 -16.35 -7.11 -0.56
C SER A 100 -17.00 -8.48 -0.56
N GLY A 101 -16.55 -9.35 0.34
CA GLY A 101 -17.09 -10.68 0.54
C GLY A 101 -16.86 -11.16 1.97
N ASP A 102 -17.47 -12.30 2.28
CA ASP A 102 -17.42 -12.93 3.60
C ASP A 102 -17.20 -14.44 3.52
N HIS A 103 -16.75 -14.93 2.36
CA HIS A 103 -16.47 -16.38 2.20
C HIS A 103 -15.50 -16.87 3.29
N PRO A 104 -15.86 -17.90 4.07
CA PRO A 104 -15.14 -18.27 5.30
C PRO A 104 -13.66 -18.55 5.11
N ASP A 105 -13.25 -19.15 4.00
CA ASP A 105 -11.85 -19.48 3.76
C ASP A 105 -11.01 -18.26 3.38
N LEU A 106 -11.57 -17.30 2.66
CA LEU A 106 -10.93 -16.04 2.34
C LEU A 106 -10.91 -15.10 3.55
N ALA A 107 -11.98 -15.08 4.34
CA ALA A 107 -12.06 -14.25 5.55
C ALA A 107 -10.96 -14.60 6.58
N LYS A 108 -10.47 -15.86 6.61
CA LYS A 108 -9.30 -16.27 7.41
C LYS A 108 -8.00 -15.59 6.99
N MET A 109 -7.93 -15.08 5.78
CA MET A 109 -6.76 -14.34 5.26
C MET A 109 -6.82 -12.85 5.59
N HIS A 110 -7.91 -12.38 6.21
CA HIS A 110 -8.15 -10.98 6.58
C HIS A 110 -7.99 -10.02 5.38
N ASN A 111 -7.25 -8.91 5.57
CA ASN A 111 -6.99 -7.93 4.50
C ASN A 111 -6.26 -8.55 3.29
N VAL A 112 -5.43 -9.59 3.50
CA VAL A 112 -4.72 -10.25 2.40
C VAL A 112 -5.70 -10.78 1.34
N ALA A 113 -6.87 -11.29 1.73
CA ALA A 113 -7.90 -11.70 0.77
C ALA A 113 -8.30 -10.54 -0.16
N GLY A 114 -8.50 -9.36 0.40
CA GLY A 114 -8.80 -8.14 -0.37
C GLY A 114 -7.67 -7.78 -1.34
N GLU A 115 -6.42 -7.82 -0.88
CA GLU A 115 -5.25 -7.57 -1.72
C GLU A 115 -5.20 -8.48 -2.96
N LEU A 116 -5.38 -9.80 -2.75
CA LEU A 116 -5.39 -10.78 -3.84
C LEU A 116 -6.55 -10.51 -4.83
N LEU A 117 -7.74 -10.26 -4.30
CA LEU A 117 -8.93 -10.00 -5.12
C LEU A 117 -8.81 -8.68 -5.90
N GLY A 118 -8.23 -7.64 -5.30
CA GLY A 118 -7.94 -6.37 -5.97
C GLY A 118 -7.00 -6.55 -7.17
N CYS A 119 -5.93 -7.33 -6.99
CA CYS A 119 -5.00 -7.66 -8.08
C CYS A 119 -5.70 -8.46 -9.20
N ILE A 120 -6.46 -9.50 -8.86
CA ILE A 120 -7.21 -10.30 -9.84
C ILE A 120 -8.21 -9.41 -10.59
N LYS A 121 -8.91 -8.51 -9.89
CA LYS A 121 -9.86 -7.60 -10.51
C LYS A 121 -9.18 -6.64 -11.48
N ALA A 122 -8.02 -6.11 -11.12
CA ALA A 122 -7.22 -5.26 -12.01
C ALA A 122 -6.80 -5.99 -13.28
N VAL A 123 -6.29 -7.22 -13.15
CA VAL A 123 -5.88 -8.04 -14.30
C VAL A 123 -7.07 -8.42 -15.18
N LYS A 124 -8.20 -8.86 -14.61
CA LYS A 124 -9.42 -9.15 -15.39
C LYS A 124 -9.94 -7.94 -16.16
N GLU A 125 -9.88 -6.75 -15.56
CA GLU A 125 -10.27 -5.53 -16.24
C GLU A 125 -9.28 -5.17 -17.38
N ALA A 126 -7.99 -5.44 -17.19
CA ALA A 126 -6.97 -5.29 -18.20
C ALA A 126 -7.18 -6.27 -19.38
N GLU A 127 -7.46 -7.56 -19.10
CA GLU A 127 -7.78 -8.57 -20.11
C GLU A 127 -9.01 -8.19 -20.94
N LYS A 128 -10.09 -7.76 -20.28
CA LYS A 128 -11.32 -7.30 -20.93
C LYS A 128 -11.06 -6.16 -21.90
N ARG A 129 -10.11 -5.28 -21.57
CA ARG A 129 -9.69 -4.13 -22.39
C ARG A 129 -8.58 -4.43 -23.37
N LYS A 130 -8.11 -5.70 -23.43
CA LYS A 130 -7.01 -6.15 -24.30
C LYS A 130 -5.70 -5.37 -24.04
N ILE A 131 -5.46 -5.03 -22.79
CA ILE A 131 -4.22 -4.39 -22.35
C ILE A 131 -3.10 -5.43 -22.36
N ALA A 132 -1.98 -5.12 -23.01
CA ALA A 132 -0.87 -6.04 -23.16
C ALA A 132 0.05 -6.08 -21.92
N GLU A 133 0.24 -4.95 -21.25
CA GLU A 133 1.10 -4.81 -20.08
C GLU A 133 0.41 -3.97 -18.99
N LEU A 134 0.54 -4.37 -17.73
CA LEU A 134 -0.06 -3.68 -16.59
C LEU A 134 0.96 -3.56 -15.44
N SER A 135 1.16 -2.35 -14.93
CA SER A 135 1.88 -2.10 -13.68
C SER A 135 0.93 -2.15 -12.50
N ILE A 136 1.22 -2.97 -11.49
CA ILE A 136 0.42 -3.11 -10.26
C ILE A 136 1.21 -2.57 -9.09
N PHE A 137 0.71 -1.51 -8.47
CA PHE A 137 1.23 -0.91 -7.25
C PHE A 137 0.54 -1.54 -6.04
N TYR A 138 1.32 -1.99 -5.06
CA TYR A 138 0.86 -2.72 -3.89
C TYR A 138 1.81 -2.50 -2.70
N ASP A 139 1.37 -2.74 -1.48
CA ASP A 139 2.23 -2.61 -0.28
C ASP A 139 2.51 -3.95 0.43
N TYR A 140 1.69 -4.98 0.26
CA TYR A 140 1.90 -6.28 0.85
C TYR A 140 2.78 -7.20 0.00
N GLN A 141 3.96 -7.56 0.51
CA GLN A 141 4.98 -8.34 -0.23
C GLN A 141 4.48 -9.66 -0.84
N GLY A 142 3.47 -10.31 -0.23
CA GLY A 142 2.93 -11.57 -0.73
C GLY A 142 2.37 -11.48 -2.15
N ILE A 143 1.90 -10.30 -2.58
CA ILE A 143 1.35 -10.06 -3.92
C ILE A 143 2.33 -10.49 -5.01
N GLU A 144 3.56 -10.05 -4.96
CA GLU A 144 4.60 -10.43 -5.91
C GLU A 144 5.21 -11.79 -5.57
N SER A 145 5.53 -12.04 -4.29
CA SER A 145 6.33 -13.20 -3.90
C SER A 145 5.66 -14.54 -4.17
N TRP A 146 4.34 -14.63 -4.17
CA TRP A 146 3.65 -15.86 -4.56
C TRP A 146 3.66 -16.09 -6.07
N VAL A 147 3.63 -15.03 -6.87
CA VAL A 147 3.64 -15.10 -8.34
C VAL A 147 5.03 -15.46 -8.84
N THR A 148 6.07 -14.85 -8.27
CA THR A 148 7.48 -15.11 -8.63
C THR A 148 7.99 -16.45 -8.08
N GLY A 149 7.32 -17.01 -7.06
CA GLY A 149 7.74 -18.24 -6.38
C GLY A 149 8.72 -18.04 -5.23
N ASP A 150 9.02 -16.78 -4.85
CA ASP A 150 9.84 -16.47 -3.66
C ASP A 150 9.18 -16.97 -2.38
N TRP A 151 7.85 -16.97 -2.35
CA TRP A 151 7.06 -17.57 -1.28
C TRP A 151 6.23 -18.73 -1.79
N ALA A 152 6.26 -19.84 -1.06
CA ALA A 152 5.41 -20.99 -1.37
C ALA A 152 3.94 -20.67 -1.09
N ALA A 153 3.08 -20.80 -2.10
CA ALA A 153 1.63 -20.70 -1.95
C ALA A 153 1.09 -22.00 -1.33
N LYS A 154 0.78 -21.95 -0.02
CA LYS A 154 0.34 -23.14 0.74
C LYS A 154 -1.17 -23.22 0.95
N GLN A 155 -1.86 -22.09 0.95
CA GLN A 155 -3.31 -22.02 1.12
C GLN A 155 -4.02 -22.04 -0.23
N ALA A 156 -5.23 -22.58 -0.30
CA ALA A 156 -6.00 -22.64 -1.55
C ALA A 156 -6.16 -21.27 -2.23
N GLY A 157 -6.46 -20.22 -1.45
CA GLY A 157 -6.58 -18.84 -1.98
C GLY A 157 -5.29 -18.34 -2.61
N THR A 158 -4.13 -18.55 -1.96
CA THR A 158 -2.82 -18.12 -2.51
C THR A 158 -2.40 -18.95 -3.72
N GLN A 159 -2.77 -20.25 -3.76
CA GLN A 159 -2.52 -21.11 -4.93
C GLN A 159 -3.33 -20.65 -6.13
N LYS A 160 -4.64 -20.47 -5.96
CA LYS A 160 -5.53 -19.97 -7.04
C LYS A 160 -5.09 -18.59 -7.53
N TYR A 161 -4.69 -17.69 -6.63
CA TYR A 161 -4.14 -16.38 -6.99
C TYR A 161 -2.89 -16.51 -7.85
N ARG A 162 -1.89 -17.26 -7.39
CA ARG A 162 -0.64 -17.52 -8.15
C ARG A 162 -0.95 -18.09 -9.53
N ASP A 163 -1.80 -19.10 -9.59
CA ASP A 163 -2.10 -19.82 -10.84
C ASP A 163 -2.83 -18.89 -11.83
N PHE A 164 -3.77 -18.06 -11.33
CA PHE A 164 -4.43 -17.04 -12.14
C PHE A 164 -3.43 -15.99 -12.66
N MET A 165 -2.60 -15.43 -11.79
CA MET A 165 -1.64 -14.37 -12.17
C MET A 165 -0.56 -14.88 -13.14
N ASN A 166 -0.16 -16.15 -13.04
CA ASN A 166 0.79 -16.77 -13.97
C ASN A 166 0.12 -17.24 -15.27
N GLY A 167 -1.20 -17.43 -15.28
CA GLY A 167 -1.96 -17.85 -16.46
C GLY A 167 -2.48 -16.72 -17.34
N THR A 168 -2.40 -15.46 -16.88
CA THR A 168 -2.88 -14.31 -17.66
C THR A 168 -2.00 -14.03 -18.88
N SER A 169 -2.63 -13.52 -19.95
CA SER A 169 -1.92 -13.02 -21.12
C SER A 169 -1.34 -11.62 -20.95
N VAL A 170 -1.72 -10.92 -19.88
CA VAL A 170 -1.21 -9.58 -19.55
C VAL A 170 0.18 -9.69 -18.95
N LYS A 171 1.16 -8.99 -19.50
CA LYS A 171 2.48 -8.88 -18.89
C LYS A 171 2.40 -8.00 -17.64
N LEU A 172 2.68 -8.58 -16.47
CA LEU A 172 2.57 -7.91 -15.18
C LEU A 172 3.90 -7.34 -14.72
N HIS A 173 3.86 -6.10 -14.21
CA HIS A 173 4.96 -5.42 -13.55
C HIS A 173 4.54 -5.11 -12.13
N PHE A 174 5.16 -5.76 -11.15
CA PHE A 174 4.88 -5.56 -9.73
C PHE A 174 5.73 -4.42 -9.18
N ILE A 175 5.10 -3.41 -8.58
CA ILE A 175 5.77 -2.23 -8.04
C ILE A 175 5.36 -2.06 -6.58
N LYS A 176 6.26 -2.45 -5.69
CA LYS A 176 6.02 -2.31 -4.26
C LYS A 176 6.13 -0.87 -3.81
N VAL A 177 5.10 -0.38 -3.15
CA VAL A 177 5.09 0.91 -2.46
C VAL A 177 5.18 0.68 -0.95
N LYS A 178 5.51 1.73 -0.22
CA LYS A 178 5.50 1.66 1.24
C LYS A 178 4.13 2.10 1.74
N GLY A 179 3.42 1.19 2.40
CA GLY A 179 2.09 1.47 2.97
C GLY A 179 2.11 2.60 3.99
N HIS A 180 1.04 3.39 4.04
CA HIS A 180 0.81 4.48 5.00
C HIS A 180 1.93 5.53 5.06
N THR A 181 2.52 5.88 3.93
CA THR A 181 3.60 6.88 3.83
C THR A 181 3.26 8.10 3.00
N GLY A 182 1.96 8.32 2.68
CA GLY A 182 1.51 9.46 1.90
C GLY A 182 1.65 9.26 0.38
N VAL A 183 1.81 8.03 -0.10
CA VAL A 183 1.68 7.73 -1.54
C VAL A 183 0.21 7.82 -1.90
N GLU A 184 -0.19 8.89 -2.58
CA GLU A 184 -1.59 9.26 -2.86
C GLU A 184 -2.40 8.08 -3.45
N GLY A 185 -1.84 7.36 -4.42
CA GLY A 185 -2.50 6.21 -5.04
C GLY A 185 -2.77 5.07 -4.05
N ASN A 186 -1.82 4.79 -3.14
CA ASN A 186 -1.98 3.76 -2.10
C ASN A 186 -3.00 4.19 -1.03
N GLU A 187 -2.94 5.42 -0.56
CA GLU A 187 -3.90 5.97 0.41
C GLU A 187 -5.34 5.95 -0.14
N ARG A 188 -5.49 6.22 -1.44
CA ARG A 188 -6.77 6.15 -2.12
C ARG A 188 -7.27 4.70 -2.24
N ALA A 189 -6.41 3.75 -2.59
CA ALA A 189 -6.74 2.33 -2.66
C ALA A 189 -7.18 1.80 -1.29
N ASP A 190 -6.47 2.15 -0.20
CA ASP A 190 -6.82 1.85 1.19
C ASP A 190 -8.22 2.40 1.55
N SER A 191 -8.51 3.66 1.19
CA SER A 191 -9.82 4.27 1.43
C SER A 191 -10.95 3.52 0.70
N LEU A 192 -10.74 3.16 -0.57
CA LEU A 192 -11.69 2.39 -1.37
C LEU A 192 -11.89 0.97 -0.80
N ALA A 193 -10.84 0.31 -0.29
CA ALA A 193 -10.95 -1.00 0.33
C ALA A 193 -11.74 -0.96 1.65
N LYS A 194 -11.55 0.05 2.47
CA LYS A 194 -12.31 0.28 3.71
C LYS A 194 -13.78 0.57 3.43
N GLU A 195 -14.06 1.43 2.45
CA GLU A 195 -15.41 1.70 1.98
C GLU A 195 -16.08 0.41 1.48
N ALA A 196 -15.40 -0.38 0.65
CA ALA A 196 -15.93 -1.62 0.10
C ALA A 196 -16.43 -2.59 1.18
N VAL A 197 -15.66 -2.79 2.26
CA VAL A 197 -16.03 -3.71 3.35
C VAL A 197 -17.09 -3.12 4.26
N SER A 198 -17.09 -1.80 4.52
CA SER A 198 -18.09 -1.14 5.39
C SER A 198 -19.46 -1.04 4.72
N GLU A 199 -19.50 -0.70 3.44
CA GLU A 199 -20.70 -0.56 2.63
C GLU A 199 -21.19 -1.90 2.04
N LYS A 200 -20.44 -2.99 2.23
CA LYS A 200 -20.70 -4.33 1.66
C LYS A 200 -20.89 -4.27 0.14
N ILE A 201 -19.99 -3.59 -0.56
CA ILE A 201 -20.05 -3.44 -2.01
C ILE A 201 -19.92 -4.81 -2.65
N SER A 202 -20.98 -5.27 -3.32
CA SER A 202 -20.98 -6.57 -4.01
C SER A 202 -20.13 -6.52 -5.29
N PHE A 203 -19.52 -7.64 -5.62
CA PHE A 203 -18.81 -7.83 -6.89
C PHE A 203 -19.16 -9.19 -7.49
N ASN A 204 -18.98 -9.32 -8.80
CA ASN A 204 -19.10 -10.62 -9.43
C ASN A 204 -17.98 -11.53 -8.96
N GLN A 205 -18.31 -12.78 -8.58
CA GLN A 205 -17.38 -13.78 -8.07
C GLN A 205 -16.09 -13.86 -8.89
N LEU A 206 -14.97 -13.85 -8.20
CA LEU A 206 -13.64 -13.99 -8.78
C LEU A 206 -13.10 -15.41 -8.55
N VAL A 207 -12.14 -15.81 -9.36
CA VAL A 207 -11.63 -17.20 -9.48
C VAL A 207 -11.17 -17.86 -8.19
N ILE A 208 -10.91 -17.11 -7.12
CA ILE A 208 -10.38 -17.65 -5.86
C ILE A 208 -11.43 -18.02 -4.81
N GLU A 209 -12.69 -17.85 -5.14
CA GLU A 209 -13.80 -18.32 -4.30
C GLU A 209 -14.14 -19.79 -4.49
#